data_2701c7b5038150dc763c07b72c2466e2
#
_entry.id   2701c7b5038150dc763c07b72c2466e2
#
_cell.length_a   1.000
_cell.length_b   1.000
_cell.length_c   1.000
_cell.angle_alpha   90.00
_cell.angle_beta   90.00
_cell.angle_gamma   90.00
#
_symmetry.space_group_name_H-M   'P 1'
#
loop_
_entity.id
_entity.type
_entity.pdbx_description
1 polymer ?
#
loop_
_entity_poly.entity_id
_entity_poly.type
_entity_poly.pdbx_seq_one_letter_code
_entity_poly.pdbx_strand_id
1 'polypeptide(L)'
;MNNCFIILAGGESKRFNSKIPKPYHLYKGKPLLLHSIDKAKKYGKFSKIVLVINKRHKAHVQKLKINDVKIIIGGKTRAESSYKALQSVKDSNIKSVMVHDAARPNFSLKLINRLFKALKLNDCVIPALQTPDSIKQKKSNIVTNLKRENIYLIQTPQAFNYKKLYSLQNNINDEITDDANLFVKAGKKIKIIKG
;
A
#
# COMPACT_ATOMS: atom_id res chain seq x y z
N MET A 1 18.12 5.58 -9.65
CA MET A 1 16.65 5.78 -9.82
C MET A 1 16.09 6.23 -8.47
N ASN A 2 15.34 7.33 -8.43
CA ASN A 2 14.83 7.88 -7.16
C ASN A 2 13.42 7.35 -6.86
N ASN A 3 13.33 6.05 -6.52
CA ASN A 3 12.08 5.37 -6.20
C ASN A 3 12.04 5.04 -4.71
N CYS A 4 10.85 5.17 -4.10
CA CYS A 4 10.61 4.79 -2.71
C CYS A 4 9.60 3.65 -2.63
N PHE A 5 9.80 2.72 -1.70
CA PHE A 5 8.83 1.68 -1.35
C PHE A 5 8.36 1.88 0.08
N ILE A 6 7.08 2.18 0.25
CA ILE A 6 6.44 2.40 1.55
C ILE A 6 5.68 1.14 1.94
N ILE A 7 5.94 0.62 3.13
CA ILE A 7 5.28 -0.57 3.69
C ILE A 7 4.46 -0.13 4.90
N LEU A 8 3.14 -0.24 4.80
CA LEU A 8 2.21 0.13 5.87
C LEU A 8 1.96 -1.07 6.79
N ALA A 9 2.50 -1.02 8.01
CA ALA A 9 2.36 -2.04 9.06
C ALA A 9 1.74 -1.48 10.35
N GLY A 10 1.17 -0.26 10.31
CA GLY A 10 0.61 0.42 11.48
C GLY A 10 -0.81 0.01 11.89
N GLY A 11 -1.52 -0.75 11.04
CA GLY A 11 -2.91 -1.15 11.27
C GLY A 11 -3.07 -2.15 12.42
N GLU A 12 -4.12 -1.97 13.23
CA GLU A 12 -4.43 -2.84 14.38
C GLU A 12 -5.02 -4.19 14.00
N SER A 13 -5.31 -4.43 12.71
CA SER A 13 -5.87 -5.70 12.20
C SER A 13 -7.14 -6.16 12.93
N LYS A 14 -8.03 -5.24 13.33
CA LYS A 14 -9.24 -5.52 14.14
C LYS A 14 -10.07 -6.72 13.64
N ARG A 15 -10.16 -6.90 12.33
CA ARG A 15 -10.86 -8.02 11.68
C ARG A 15 -10.16 -9.38 11.82
N PHE A 16 -8.93 -9.39 12.29
CA PHE A 16 -8.12 -10.62 12.38
C PHE A 16 -8.23 -11.31 13.74
N ASN A 17 -8.93 -10.70 14.69
CA ASN A 17 -9.23 -11.21 16.03
C ASN A 17 -8.02 -11.87 16.73
N SER A 18 -6.86 -11.23 16.70
CA SER A 18 -5.61 -11.71 17.32
C SER A 18 -4.96 -10.62 18.16
N LYS A 19 -4.32 -11.03 19.29
CA LYS A 19 -3.53 -10.13 20.15
C LYS A 19 -2.34 -9.50 19.41
N ILE A 20 -1.83 -10.18 18.37
CA ILE A 20 -0.72 -9.70 17.55
C ILE A 20 -1.30 -9.24 16.21
N PRO A 21 -1.04 -8.00 15.74
CA PRO A 21 -1.52 -7.55 14.45
C PRO A 21 -0.95 -8.37 13.29
N LYS A 22 -1.76 -8.56 12.25
CA LYS A 22 -1.46 -9.43 11.10
C LYS A 22 -0.04 -9.27 10.51
N PRO A 23 0.54 -8.06 10.35
CA PRO A 23 1.89 -7.93 9.80
C PRO A 23 3.00 -8.63 10.59
N TYR A 24 2.78 -8.90 11.86
CA TYR A 24 3.76 -9.51 12.77
C TYR A 24 3.58 -11.03 12.93
N HIS A 25 2.53 -11.62 12.36
CA HIS A 25 2.34 -13.07 12.37
C HIS A 25 3.42 -13.77 11.53
N LEU A 26 3.84 -14.93 12.01
CA LEU A 26 4.81 -15.74 11.29
C LEU A 26 4.16 -16.39 10.05
N TYR A 27 4.86 -16.31 8.95
CA TYR A 27 4.57 -17.04 7.72
C TYR A 27 5.91 -17.56 7.17
N LYS A 28 6.01 -18.86 6.94
CA LYS A 28 7.27 -19.52 6.52
C LYS A 28 8.45 -19.09 7.40
N GLY A 29 8.29 -19.19 8.72
CA GLY A 29 9.34 -18.97 9.71
C GLY A 29 9.68 -17.51 10.03
N LYS A 30 9.06 -16.50 9.39
CA LYS A 30 9.32 -15.08 9.69
C LYS A 30 8.06 -14.19 9.61
N PRO A 31 8.03 -13.02 10.29
CA PRO A 31 6.92 -12.09 10.24
C PRO A 31 6.55 -11.68 8.81
N LEU A 32 5.24 -11.56 8.54
CA LEU A 32 4.71 -11.20 7.20
C LEU A 32 5.35 -9.92 6.65
N LEU A 33 5.56 -8.90 7.49
CA LEU A 33 6.18 -7.63 7.07
C LEU A 33 7.61 -7.81 6.51
N LEU A 34 8.39 -8.77 7.03
CA LEU A 34 9.75 -9.04 6.56
C LEU A 34 9.77 -9.61 5.14
N HIS A 35 8.77 -10.41 4.76
CA HIS A 35 8.65 -10.88 3.38
C HIS A 35 8.49 -9.73 2.39
N SER A 36 7.73 -8.68 2.75
CA SER A 36 7.55 -7.50 1.90
C SER A 36 8.84 -6.67 1.82
N ILE A 37 9.56 -6.53 2.94
CA ILE A 37 10.87 -5.84 2.99
C ILE A 37 11.89 -6.56 2.12
N ASP A 38 12.02 -7.89 2.27
CA ASP A 38 12.98 -8.70 1.51
C ASP A 38 12.72 -8.61 -0.01
N LYS A 39 11.45 -8.65 -0.42
CA LYS A 39 11.10 -8.47 -1.84
C LYS A 39 11.45 -7.09 -2.36
N ALA A 40 11.22 -6.03 -1.57
CA ALA A 40 11.60 -4.68 -1.93
C ALA A 40 13.13 -4.55 -2.06
N LYS A 41 13.89 -5.11 -1.12
CA LYS A 41 15.36 -5.16 -1.17
C LYS A 41 15.86 -5.98 -2.37
N LYS A 42 15.31 -7.19 -2.57
CA LYS A 42 15.67 -8.07 -3.70
C LYS A 42 15.42 -7.40 -5.06
N TYR A 43 14.43 -6.53 -5.15
CA TYR A 43 14.18 -5.78 -6.39
C TYR A 43 15.33 -4.82 -6.75
N GLY A 44 16.05 -4.26 -5.77
CA GLY A 44 17.29 -3.49 -5.94
C GLY A 44 17.16 -2.11 -6.59
N LYS A 45 15.95 -1.65 -6.95
CA LYS A 45 15.72 -0.36 -7.64
C LYS A 45 14.97 0.68 -6.79
N PHE A 46 14.84 0.43 -5.49
CA PHE A 46 14.33 1.41 -4.54
C PHE A 46 15.50 2.07 -3.82
N SER A 47 15.63 3.39 -3.96
CA SER A 47 16.64 4.18 -3.24
C SER A 47 16.28 4.38 -1.77
N LYS A 48 15.01 4.24 -1.43
CA LYS A 48 14.49 4.31 -0.06
C LYS A 48 13.41 3.24 0.15
N ILE A 49 13.47 2.58 1.31
CA ILE A 49 12.40 1.72 1.82
C ILE A 49 11.95 2.31 3.15
N VAL A 50 10.66 2.56 3.32
CA VAL A 50 10.06 3.12 4.53
C VAL A 50 9.08 2.12 5.12
N LEU A 51 9.27 1.75 6.38
CA LEU A 51 8.34 0.93 7.15
C LEU A 51 7.55 1.82 8.12
N VAL A 52 6.24 1.82 7.98
CA VAL A 52 5.34 2.56 8.86
C VAL A 52 4.76 1.61 9.89
N ILE A 53 4.98 1.89 11.18
CA ILE A 53 4.52 1.05 12.28
C ILE A 53 3.63 1.80 13.26
N ASN A 54 2.85 1.08 14.06
CA ASN A 54 2.17 1.66 15.21
C ASN A 54 3.18 1.87 16.36
N LYS A 55 3.07 2.99 17.09
CA LYS A 55 3.92 3.31 18.25
C LYS A 55 3.96 2.15 19.27
N ARG A 56 2.81 1.48 19.50
CA ARG A 56 2.69 0.33 20.42
C ARG A 56 3.58 -0.86 20.06
N HIS A 57 3.98 -0.99 18.77
CA HIS A 57 4.78 -2.11 18.29
C HIS A 57 6.25 -1.75 18.06
N LYS A 58 6.70 -0.55 18.49
CA LYS A 58 8.08 -0.07 18.31
C LYS A 58 9.10 -1.06 18.88
N ALA A 59 8.92 -1.48 20.14
CA ALA A 59 9.82 -2.43 20.81
C ALA A 59 9.87 -3.80 20.09
N HIS A 60 8.73 -4.28 19.58
CA HIS A 60 8.68 -5.52 18.80
C HIS A 60 9.47 -5.42 17.49
N VAL A 61 9.32 -4.32 16.78
CA VAL A 61 10.02 -4.09 15.50
C VAL A 61 11.53 -3.92 15.70
N GLN A 62 11.96 -3.27 16.79
CA GLN A 62 13.38 -3.13 17.12
C GLN A 62 14.08 -4.50 17.29
N LYS A 63 13.39 -5.50 17.87
CA LYS A 63 13.92 -6.87 18.02
C LYS A 63 14.13 -7.58 16.68
N LEU A 64 13.47 -7.15 15.60
CA LEU A 64 13.62 -7.75 14.28
C LEU A 64 14.91 -7.34 13.56
N LYS A 65 15.71 -6.41 14.13
CA LYS A 65 17.01 -5.94 13.60
C LYS A 65 16.94 -5.63 12.09
N ILE A 66 15.96 -4.84 11.68
CA ILE A 66 15.74 -4.47 10.26
C ILE A 66 16.75 -3.42 9.85
N ASN A 67 17.66 -3.75 8.93
CA ASN A 67 18.67 -2.84 8.40
C ASN A 67 18.19 -2.19 7.08
N ASP A 68 18.76 -1.03 6.71
CA ASP A 68 18.54 -0.31 5.45
C ASP A 68 17.07 0.03 5.16
N VAL A 69 16.27 0.19 6.20
CA VAL A 69 14.86 0.58 6.13
C VAL A 69 14.61 1.72 7.11
N LYS A 70 14.05 2.82 6.61
CA LYS A 70 13.64 3.92 7.47
C LYS A 70 12.35 3.52 8.19
N ILE A 71 12.39 3.42 9.52
CA ILE A 71 11.21 3.08 10.33
C ILE A 71 10.61 4.39 10.87
N ILE A 72 9.30 4.56 10.68
CA ILE A 72 8.56 5.72 11.20
C ILE A 72 7.29 5.28 11.93
N ILE A 73 6.82 6.14 12.84
CA ILE A 73 5.53 5.96 13.49
C ILE A 73 4.43 6.52 12.59
N GLY A 74 3.41 5.70 12.32
CA GLY A 74 2.24 6.08 11.54
C GLY A 74 1.31 7.06 12.25
N GLY A 75 0.21 7.37 11.61
CA GLY A 75 -0.90 8.16 12.15
C GLY A 75 -2.00 7.29 12.75
N LYS A 76 -3.12 7.93 13.08
CA LYS A 76 -4.35 7.28 13.59
C LYS A 76 -5.04 6.45 12.50
N THR A 77 -4.96 6.92 11.25
CA THR A 77 -5.56 6.25 10.09
C THR A 77 -4.51 5.71 9.12
N ARG A 78 -4.94 4.87 8.16
CA ARG A 78 -4.09 4.40 7.06
C ARG A 78 -3.61 5.57 6.20
N ALA A 79 -4.49 6.52 5.91
CA ALA A 79 -4.20 7.69 5.11
C ALA A 79 -3.15 8.59 5.78
N GLU A 80 -3.32 8.91 7.08
CA GLU A 80 -2.31 9.64 7.85
C GLU A 80 -0.96 8.90 7.88
N SER A 81 -0.97 7.58 7.99
CA SER A 81 0.25 6.77 7.99
C SER A 81 0.97 6.86 6.65
N SER A 82 0.25 6.82 5.53
CA SER A 82 0.77 7.02 4.18
C SER A 82 1.34 8.43 4.01
N TYR A 83 0.62 9.45 4.45
CA TYR A 83 1.07 10.84 4.40
C TYR A 83 2.37 11.07 5.17
N LYS A 84 2.46 10.58 6.42
CA LYS A 84 3.70 10.67 7.21
C LYS A 84 4.88 9.98 6.54
N ALA A 85 4.63 8.86 5.86
CA ALA A 85 5.67 8.19 5.09
C ALA A 85 6.16 9.04 3.91
N LEU A 86 5.23 9.65 3.16
CA LEU A 86 5.57 10.57 2.08
C LEU A 86 6.35 11.79 2.59
N GLN A 87 5.91 12.40 3.69
CA GLN A 87 6.62 13.51 4.34
C GLN A 87 8.05 13.11 4.72
N SER A 88 8.25 11.89 5.23
CA SER A 88 9.55 11.42 5.70
C SER A 88 10.61 11.31 4.61
N VAL A 89 10.22 11.37 3.33
CA VAL A 89 11.10 11.31 2.15
C VAL A 89 11.03 12.57 1.28
N LYS A 90 10.42 13.65 1.75
CA LYS A 90 10.20 14.89 1.01
C LYS A 90 11.49 15.45 0.39
N ASP A 91 12.57 15.47 1.18
CA ASP A 91 13.85 16.06 0.77
C ASP A 91 14.79 15.05 0.06
N SER A 92 14.29 13.85 -0.26
CA SER A 92 15.09 12.76 -0.85
C SER A 92 15.03 12.69 -2.38
N ASN A 93 14.54 13.73 -3.05
CA ASN A 93 14.38 13.79 -4.52
C ASN A 93 13.68 12.56 -5.13
N ILE A 94 12.69 12.01 -4.42
CA ILE A 94 11.91 10.84 -4.89
C ILE A 94 11.01 11.26 -6.05
N LYS A 95 11.05 10.48 -7.15
CA LYS A 95 10.20 10.67 -8.34
C LYS A 95 8.97 9.77 -8.32
N SER A 96 9.14 8.53 -7.87
CA SER A 96 8.07 7.54 -7.85
C SER A 96 7.98 6.88 -6.47
N VAL A 97 6.77 6.55 -6.06
CA VAL A 97 6.53 5.84 -4.80
C VAL A 97 5.60 4.66 -5.04
N MET A 98 5.88 3.56 -4.35
CA MET A 98 4.95 2.45 -4.24
C MET A 98 4.49 2.33 -2.79
N VAL A 99 3.18 2.25 -2.58
CA VAL A 99 2.57 2.04 -1.26
C VAL A 99 2.01 0.63 -1.18
N HIS A 100 2.38 -0.09 -0.12
CA HIS A 100 2.10 -1.51 0.04
C HIS A 100 1.63 -1.85 1.46
N ASP A 101 0.62 -2.70 1.56
CA ASP A 101 0.13 -3.23 2.83
C ASP A 101 1.03 -4.39 3.29
N ALA A 102 1.70 -4.26 4.43
CA ALA A 102 2.66 -5.25 4.96
C ALA A 102 2.10 -6.67 5.13
N ALA A 103 0.78 -6.80 5.28
CA ALA A 103 0.09 -8.08 5.44
C ALA A 103 -0.22 -8.81 4.11
N ARG A 104 0.28 -8.32 2.98
CA ARG A 104 0.06 -8.89 1.64
C ARG A 104 1.38 -9.32 0.97
N PRO A 105 2.11 -10.31 1.50
CA PRO A 105 3.49 -10.62 1.06
C PRO A 105 3.58 -11.23 -0.37
N ASN A 106 2.46 -11.61 -0.99
CA ASN A 106 2.44 -12.39 -2.23
C ASN A 106 2.45 -11.56 -3.53
N PHE A 107 3.07 -10.39 -3.55
CA PHE A 107 3.35 -9.69 -4.81
C PHE A 107 4.64 -10.23 -5.47
N SER A 108 4.72 -10.17 -6.79
CA SER A 108 5.88 -10.62 -7.54
C SER A 108 6.78 -9.46 -7.99
N LEU A 109 8.06 -9.73 -8.23
CA LEU A 109 8.97 -8.75 -8.84
C LEU A 109 8.53 -8.37 -10.26
N LYS A 110 7.89 -9.31 -10.98
CA LYS A 110 7.28 -9.05 -12.29
C LYS A 110 6.16 -8.00 -12.20
N LEU A 111 5.35 -8.04 -11.13
CA LEU A 111 4.32 -7.01 -10.87
C LEU A 111 4.94 -5.63 -10.66
N ILE A 112 6.01 -5.54 -9.85
CA ILE A 112 6.72 -4.26 -9.66
C ILE A 112 7.22 -3.69 -10.99
N ASN A 113 7.80 -4.52 -11.87
CA ASN A 113 8.24 -4.09 -13.20
C ASN A 113 7.08 -3.56 -14.05
N ARG A 114 5.92 -4.24 -14.05
CA ARG A 114 4.73 -3.81 -14.80
C ARG A 114 4.19 -2.47 -14.26
N LEU A 115 4.17 -2.30 -12.95
CA LEU A 115 3.79 -1.05 -12.30
C LEU A 115 4.69 0.11 -12.75
N PHE A 116 6.02 -0.05 -12.69
CA PHE A 116 6.95 0.97 -13.15
C PHE A 116 6.85 1.26 -14.65
N LYS A 117 6.64 0.23 -15.48
CA LYS A 117 6.43 0.43 -16.92
C LYS A 117 5.20 1.28 -17.20
N ALA A 118 4.08 0.98 -16.54
CA ALA A 118 2.84 1.73 -16.69
C ALA A 118 2.93 3.15 -16.10
N LEU A 119 3.70 3.33 -15.00
CA LEU A 119 3.87 4.63 -14.34
C LEU A 119 4.65 5.65 -15.18
N LYS A 120 5.37 5.22 -16.21
CA LYS A 120 6.04 6.15 -17.15
C LYS A 120 5.06 7.07 -17.89
N LEU A 121 3.82 6.60 -18.10
CA LEU A 121 2.77 7.30 -18.86
C LEU A 121 1.56 7.68 -18.00
N ASN A 122 1.59 7.38 -16.69
CA ASN A 122 0.45 7.60 -15.81
C ASN A 122 0.94 8.10 -14.44
N ASP A 123 0.14 8.92 -13.76
CA ASP A 123 0.46 9.41 -12.41
C ASP A 123 0.06 8.43 -11.30
N CYS A 124 -0.90 7.54 -11.57
CA CYS A 124 -1.41 6.52 -10.65
C CYS A 124 -1.62 5.20 -11.39
N VAL A 125 -1.03 4.13 -10.88
CA VAL A 125 -1.17 2.77 -11.41
C VAL A 125 -1.45 1.80 -10.28
N ILE A 126 -2.53 1.03 -10.41
CA ILE A 126 -2.95 0.06 -9.40
C ILE A 126 -3.12 -1.34 -10.01
N PRO A 127 -2.69 -2.39 -9.29
CA PRO A 127 -2.97 -3.75 -9.69
C PRO A 127 -4.35 -4.16 -9.21
N ALA A 128 -5.08 -4.88 -10.04
CA ALA A 128 -6.39 -5.39 -9.70
C ALA A 128 -6.66 -6.76 -10.31
N LEU A 129 -7.59 -7.49 -9.68
CA LEU A 129 -8.19 -8.72 -10.20
C LEU A 129 -9.66 -8.48 -10.46
N GLN A 130 -10.19 -9.07 -11.52
CA GLN A 130 -11.63 -9.24 -11.68
C GLN A 130 -12.08 -10.44 -10.86
N THR A 131 -13.32 -10.38 -10.35
CA THR A 131 -13.91 -11.52 -9.66
C THR A 131 -14.67 -12.40 -10.64
N PRO A 132 -14.50 -13.73 -10.57
CA PRO A 132 -15.33 -14.66 -11.32
C PRO A 132 -16.74 -14.80 -10.71
N ASP A 133 -16.91 -14.40 -9.45
CA ASP A 133 -18.14 -14.60 -8.69
C ASP A 133 -19.25 -13.62 -9.10
N SER A 134 -20.50 -14.01 -8.86
CA SER A 134 -21.65 -13.11 -8.96
C SER A 134 -21.65 -12.14 -7.78
N ILE A 135 -21.76 -10.82 -8.07
CA ILE A 135 -21.73 -9.78 -7.05
C ILE A 135 -23.12 -9.22 -6.82
N LYS A 136 -23.53 -9.16 -5.58
CA LYS A 136 -24.76 -8.53 -5.12
C LYS A 136 -24.46 -7.29 -4.29
N GLN A 137 -25.18 -6.22 -4.53
CA GLN A 137 -25.19 -5.06 -3.64
C GLN A 137 -26.48 -5.15 -2.78
N LYS A 138 -26.32 -5.05 -1.46
CA LYS A 138 -27.44 -4.92 -0.53
C LYS A 138 -27.50 -3.48 -0.01
N LYS A 139 -28.64 -2.82 -0.23
CA LYS A 139 -28.97 -1.53 0.39
C LYS A 139 -30.27 -1.73 1.17
N SER A 140 -30.21 -1.58 2.50
CA SER A 140 -31.32 -1.94 3.39
C SER A 140 -31.79 -3.37 3.11
N ASN A 141 -33.04 -3.56 2.69
CA ASN A 141 -33.62 -4.87 2.37
C ASN A 141 -33.63 -5.19 0.86
N ILE A 142 -33.10 -4.31 0.02
CA ILE A 142 -33.09 -4.49 -1.44
C ILE A 142 -31.74 -5.09 -1.85
N VAL A 143 -31.79 -6.17 -2.62
CA VAL A 143 -30.62 -6.82 -3.21
C VAL A 143 -30.63 -6.62 -4.73
N THR A 144 -29.57 -6.04 -5.27
CA THR A 144 -29.40 -5.80 -6.71
C THR A 144 -28.15 -6.52 -7.24
N ASN A 145 -28.18 -6.89 -8.53
CA ASN A 145 -27.01 -7.45 -9.20
C ASN A 145 -26.06 -6.32 -9.63
N LEU A 146 -24.76 -6.52 -9.42
CA LEU A 146 -23.73 -5.69 -10.03
C LEU A 146 -23.12 -6.44 -11.22
N LYS A 147 -22.85 -5.71 -12.30
CA LYS A 147 -22.09 -6.25 -13.45
C LYS A 147 -20.64 -6.47 -13.03
N ARG A 148 -20.27 -7.75 -12.83
CA ARG A 148 -18.93 -8.14 -12.34
C ARG A 148 -17.79 -7.68 -13.25
N GLU A 149 -18.07 -7.48 -14.53
CA GLU A 149 -17.10 -6.98 -15.52
C GLU A 149 -16.58 -5.58 -15.16
N ASN A 150 -17.37 -4.80 -14.41
CA ASN A 150 -17.02 -3.44 -13.95
C ASN A 150 -16.45 -3.44 -12.52
N ILE A 151 -16.31 -4.59 -11.87
CA ILE A 151 -15.86 -4.68 -10.48
C ILE A 151 -14.42 -5.20 -10.42
N TYR A 152 -13.58 -4.43 -9.72
CA TYR A 152 -12.17 -4.74 -9.56
C TYR A 152 -11.80 -4.89 -8.09
N LEU A 153 -11.13 -5.98 -7.75
CA LEU A 153 -10.54 -6.21 -6.44
C LEU A 153 -9.14 -5.61 -6.40
N ILE A 154 -9.02 -4.46 -5.77
CA ILE A 154 -7.78 -3.68 -5.77
C ILE A 154 -6.74 -4.33 -4.87
N GLN A 155 -5.51 -4.42 -5.39
CA GLN A 155 -4.37 -5.00 -4.71
C GLN A 155 -3.30 -3.95 -4.40
N THR A 156 -2.23 -4.37 -3.73
CA THR A 156 -1.01 -3.61 -3.50
C THR A 156 0.23 -4.46 -3.87
N PRO A 157 1.38 -3.84 -4.25
CA PRO A 157 1.69 -2.40 -4.18
C PRO A 157 0.97 -1.56 -5.24
N GLN A 158 0.58 -0.34 -4.87
CA GLN A 158 0.07 0.70 -5.77
C GLN A 158 1.20 1.68 -6.10
N ALA A 159 1.33 2.11 -7.35
CA ALA A 159 2.44 2.95 -7.80
C ALA A 159 1.96 4.35 -8.20
N PHE A 160 2.71 5.36 -7.80
CA PHE A 160 2.34 6.77 -7.99
C PHE A 160 3.53 7.63 -8.39
N ASN A 161 3.26 8.68 -9.16
CA ASN A 161 4.13 9.84 -9.21
C ASN A 161 4.14 10.49 -7.82
N TYR A 162 5.33 10.64 -7.23
CA TYR A 162 5.46 11.12 -5.85
C TYR A 162 4.83 12.50 -5.65
N LYS A 163 5.20 13.49 -6.49
CA LYS A 163 4.70 14.86 -6.36
C LYS A 163 3.17 14.93 -6.48
N LYS A 164 2.60 14.16 -7.41
CA LYS A 164 1.13 14.11 -7.62
C LYS A 164 0.41 13.48 -6.44
N LEU A 165 0.89 12.35 -5.92
CA LEU A 165 0.31 11.76 -4.72
C LEU A 165 0.45 12.70 -3.52
N TYR A 166 1.63 13.29 -3.30
CA TYR A 166 1.89 14.19 -2.18
C TYR A 166 0.95 15.41 -2.20
N SER A 167 0.73 16.04 -3.36
CA SER A 167 -0.16 17.20 -3.48
C SER A 167 -1.64 16.89 -3.19
N LEU A 168 -2.06 15.64 -3.34
CA LEU A 168 -3.45 15.23 -3.05
C LEU A 168 -3.68 14.90 -1.57
N GLN A 169 -2.64 14.80 -0.75
CA GLN A 169 -2.75 14.44 0.67
C GLN A 169 -3.40 15.53 1.55
N ASN A 170 -3.52 16.76 1.06
CA ASN A 170 -4.17 17.85 1.82
C ASN A 170 -5.69 17.63 2.00
N ASN A 171 -6.28 16.70 1.24
CA ASN A 171 -7.71 16.38 1.26
C ASN A 171 -7.99 15.03 1.98
N ILE A 172 -7.15 14.67 2.96
CA ILE A 172 -7.33 13.43 3.71
C ILE A 172 -8.55 13.57 4.62
N ASN A 173 -9.51 12.67 4.46
CA ASN A 173 -10.59 12.40 5.38
C ASN A 173 -10.61 10.91 5.74
N ASP A 174 -11.37 10.51 6.75
CA ASP A 174 -11.38 9.14 7.30
C ASP A 174 -11.92 8.07 6.32
N GLU A 175 -12.55 8.47 5.21
CA GLU A 175 -13.12 7.55 4.22
C GLU A 175 -12.12 7.01 3.18
N ILE A 176 -10.82 7.34 3.29
CA ILE A 176 -9.81 6.92 2.32
C ILE A 176 -9.38 5.49 2.62
N THR A 177 -9.83 4.54 1.79
CA THR A 177 -9.53 3.10 1.92
C THR A 177 -8.15 2.73 1.41
N ASP A 178 -7.68 3.41 0.33
CA ASP A 178 -6.36 3.24 -0.27
C ASP A 178 -5.85 4.57 -0.88
N ASP A 179 -4.59 4.63 -1.28
CA ASP A 179 -4.00 5.88 -1.77
C ASP A 179 -4.52 6.29 -3.16
N ALA A 180 -4.96 5.34 -3.98
CA ALA A 180 -5.56 5.62 -5.28
C ALA A 180 -6.92 6.33 -5.14
N ASN A 181 -7.61 6.18 -4.02
CA ASN A 181 -8.87 6.88 -3.75
C ASN A 181 -8.70 8.41 -3.78
N LEU A 182 -7.52 8.93 -3.42
CA LEU A 182 -7.21 10.36 -3.55
C LEU A 182 -7.29 10.84 -5.02
N PHE A 183 -6.85 10.00 -5.96
CA PHE A 183 -6.96 10.29 -7.39
C PHE A 183 -8.41 10.22 -7.86
N VAL A 184 -9.19 9.24 -7.39
CA VAL A 184 -10.64 9.15 -7.68
C VAL A 184 -11.36 10.42 -7.22
N LYS A 185 -11.19 10.81 -5.95
CA LYS A 185 -11.81 12.01 -5.37
C LYS A 185 -11.40 13.30 -6.09
N ALA A 186 -10.19 13.36 -6.61
CA ALA A 186 -9.68 14.49 -7.39
C ALA A 186 -10.06 14.44 -8.90
N GLY A 187 -10.89 13.51 -9.34
CA GLY A 187 -11.27 13.34 -10.74
C GLY A 187 -10.11 12.98 -11.67
N LYS A 188 -9.02 12.43 -11.14
CA LYS A 188 -7.81 12.11 -11.92
C LYS A 188 -7.84 10.67 -12.43
N LYS A 189 -7.23 10.47 -13.60
CA LYS A 189 -7.13 9.13 -14.22
C LYS A 189 -6.30 8.16 -13.39
N ILE A 190 -6.79 6.92 -13.29
CA ILE A 190 -6.09 5.79 -12.69
C ILE A 190 -5.89 4.73 -13.77
N LYS A 191 -4.67 4.22 -13.88
CA LYS A 191 -4.37 3.07 -14.74
C LYS A 191 -4.49 1.79 -13.95
N ILE A 192 -5.43 0.94 -14.30
CA ILE A 192 -5.54 -0.42 -13.75
C ILE A 192 -4.69 -1.36 -14.61
N ILE A 193 -3.94 -2.24 -13.96
CA ILE A 193 -3.21 -3.35 -14.58
C ILE A 193 -3.60 -4.68 -13.90
N LYS A 194 -3.39 -5.80 -14.59
CA LYS A 194 -3.64 -7.13 -14.00
C LYS A 194 -2.75 -7.33 -12.77
N GLY A 195 -3.32 -7.78 -11.66
CA GLY A 195 -2.62 -8.13 -10.42
C GLY A 195 -1.82 -9.42 -10.48
#